data_d6ea6da339db4b13415b514f229f72a3
#
_entry.id   d6ea6da339db4b13415b514f229f72a3
#
_cell.length_a   1.000
_cell.length_b   1.000
_cell.length_c   1.000
_cell.angle_alpha   90.00
_cell.angle_beta   90.00
_cell.angle_gamma   90.00
#
_symmetry.space_group_name_H-M   'P 1'
#
loop_
_entity.id
_entity.type
_entity.pdbx_description
1 polymer ?
#
loop_
_entity_poly.entity_id
_entity_poly.type
_entity_poly.pdbx_seq_one_letter_code
_entity_poly.pdbx_strand_id
1 'polypeptide(L)'
;MEYTAIEPAVRAFLEEAEGIIVLSPAEQAALCARRDEGDRAAGEALLRAQYPMLGNLIQHLPRDFRTPELTARLLARLREITETFDFCADAGFGRVFSREMRAAVREWMQENGK
;
A
#
# COMPACT_ATOMS: atom_id res chain seq x y z
N MET A 1 -16.44 0.86 -10.40
CA MET A 1 -15.15 1.17 -11.06
C MET A 1 -14.89 0.18 -12.19
N GLU A 2 -14.51 0.71 -13.34
CA GLU A 2 -14.26 -0.10 -14.53
C GLU A 2 -12.77 -0.40 -14.65
N TYR A 3 -12.39 -1.69 -14.60
CA TYR A 3 -10.99 -2.10 -14.61
C TYR A 3 -10.55 -2.70 -15.94
N THR A 4 -11.44 -2.77 -16.93
CA THR A 4 -11.14 -3.48 -18.18
C THR A 4 -9.98 -2.90 -18.98
N ALA A 5 -9.70 -1.60 -18.83
CA ALA A 5 -8.61 -0.93 -19.54
C ALA A 5 -7.29 -0.92 -18.77
N ILE A 6 -7.22 -1.61 -17.62
CA ILE A 6 -6.04 -1.64 -16.77
C ILE A 6 -5.29 -2.94 -16.99
N GLU A 7 -3.96 -2.90 -16.94
CA GLU A 7 -3.10 -4.08 -17.06
C GLU A 7 -3.56 -5.18 -16.10
N PRO A 8 -3.55 -6.46 -16.51
CA PRO A 8 -4.08 -7.55 -15.69
C PRO A 8 -3.48 -7.65 -14.30
N ALA A 9 -2.17 -7.41 -14.15
CA ALA A 9 -1.52 -7.49 -12.85
C ALA A 9 -2.00 -6.37 -11.93
N VAL A 10 -2.19 -5.16 -12.47
CA VAL A 10 -2.70 -4.03 -11.70
C VAL A 10 -4.13 -4.28 -11.31
N ARG A 11 -4.94 -4.78 -12.25
CA ARG A 11 -6.34 -5.12 -12.00
C ARG A 11 -6.47 -6.18 -10.90
N ALA A 12 -5.62 -7.20 -10.93
CA ALA A 12 -5.64 -8.26 -9.92
C ALA A 12 -5.37 -7.68 -8.52
N PHE A 13 -4.42 -6.77 -8.41
CA PHE A 13 -4.15 -6.10 -7.14
C PHE A 13 -5.35 -5.28 -6.67
N LEU A 14 -5.95 -4.50 -7.58
CA LEU A 14 -7.10 -3.66 -7.22
C LEU A 14 -8.29 -4.50 -6.75
N GLU A 15 -8.52 -5.64 -7.39
CA GLU A 15 -9.59 -6.55 -7.00
C GLU A 15 -9.32 -7.16 -5.62
N GLU A 16 -8.09 -7.54 -5.36
CA GLU A 16 -7.69 -8.04 -4.04
C GLU A 16 -7.88 -6.97 -2.97
N ALA A 17 -7.42 -5.76 -3.23
CA ALA A 17 -7.52 -4.64 -2.30
C ALA A 17 -8.97 -4.32 -1.95
N GLU A 18 -9.86 -4.41 -2.93
CA GLU A 18 -11.29 -4.14 -2.76
C GLU A 18 -11.95 -5.10 -1.78
N GLY A 19 -11.46 -6.34 -1.72
CA GLY A 19 -12.03 -7.38 -0.85
C GLY A 19 -11.50 -7.34 0.59
N ILE A 20 -10.57 -6.46 0.90
CA ILE A 20 -9.96 -6.43 2.22
C ILE A 20 -10.79 -5.56 3.17
N ILE A 21 -11.05 -6.10 4.36
CA ILE A 21 -11.79 -5.39 5.41
C ILE A 21 -10.86 -4.38 6.08
N VAL A 22 -11.35 -3.14 6.22
CA VAL A 22 -10.59 -2.09 6.89
C VAL A 22 -10.52 -2.38 8.40
N LEU A 23 -9.31 -2.43 8.93
CA LEU A 23 -9.09 -2.67 10.35
C LEU A 23 -9.12 -1.36 11.14
N SER A 24 -9.63 -1.45 12.37
CA SER A 24 -9.62 -0.29 13.28
C SER A 24 -8.18 0.00 13.73
N PRO A 25 -7.91 1.22 14.24
CA PRO A 25 -6.60 1.51 14.82
C PRO A 25 -6.20 0.54 15.93
N ALA A 26 -7.15 0.11 16.76
CA ALA A 26 -6.86 -0.84 17.83
C ALA A 26 -6.46 -2.21 17.29
N GLU A 27 -7.12 -2.67 16.22
CA GLU A 27 -6.77 -3.93 15.56
C GLU A 27 -5.39 -3.86 14.94
N GLN A 28 -5.06 -2.74 14.31
CA GLN A 28 -3.74 -2.55 13.71
C GLN A 28 -2.65 -2.49 14.79
N ALA A 29 -2.92 -1.83 15.91
CA ALA A 29 -1.98 -1.79 17.03
C ALA A 29 -1.73 -3.19 17.59
N ALA A 30 -2.77 -4.00 17.70
CA ALA A 30 -2.63 -5.37 18.20
C ALA A 30 -1.74 -6.21 17.26
N LEU A 31 -1.93 -6.08 15.93
CA LEU A 31 -1.10 -6.78 14.97
C LEU A 31 0.35 -6.28 15.02
N CYS A 32 0.54 -4.98 15.20
CA CYS A 32 1.86 -4.39 15.33
C CYS A 32 2.62 -4.96 16.53
N ALA A 33 1.94 -5.08 17.68
CA ALA A 33 2.54 -5.64 18.88
C ALA A 33 2.98 -7.10 18.64
N ARG A 34 2.15 -7.89 17.98
CA ARG A 34 2.47 -9.28 17.67
C ARG A 34 3.62 -9.38 16.66
N ARG A 35 3.64 -8.51 15.66
CA ARG A 35 4.75 -8.44 14.69
C ARG A 35 6.08 -8.17 15.42
N ASP A 36 6.06 -7.25 16.37
CA ASP A 36 7.27 -6.86 17.11
C ASP A 36 7.77 -7.99 18.01
N GLU A 37 6.90 -8.95 18.33
CA GLU A 37 7.28 -10.16 19.06
C GLU A 37 7.73 -11.27 18.12
N GLY A 38 7.81 -11.03 16.82
CA GLY A 38 8.30 -12.00 15.85
C GLY A 38 7.22 -12.74 15.07
N ASP A 39 5.96 -12.37 15.22
CA ASP A 39 4.85 -13.01 14.50
C ASP A 39 4.79 -12.49 13.05
N ARG A 40 5.32 -13.26 12.12
CA ARG A 40 5.34 -12.89 10.69
C ARG A 40 3.95 -12.80 10.09
N ALA A 41 3.05 -13.66 10.52
CA ALA A 41 1.68 -13.63 10.01
C ALA A 41 0.99 -12.33 10.39
N ALA A 42 1.26 -11.82 11.59
CA ALA A 42 0.71 -10.54 12.03
C ALA A 42 1.27 -9.39 11.18
N GLY A 43 2.56 -9.44 10.84
CA GLY A 43 3.18 -8.45 9.96
C GLY A 43 2.57 -8.44 8.58
N GLU A 44 2.35 -9.61 8.01
CA GLU A 44 1.71 -9.73 6.68
C GLU A 44 0.25 -9.26 6.73
N ALA A 45 -0.48 -9.58 7.79
CA ALA A 45 -1.85 -9.12 7.96
C ALA A 45 -1.92 -7.59 8.06
N LEU A 46 -0.95 -7.00 8.76
CA LEU A 46 -0.86 -5.55 8.91
C LEU A 46 -0.58 -4.88 7.56
N LEU A 47 0.31 -5.46 6.76
CA LEU A 47 0.59 -4.96 5.41
C LEU A 47 -0.66 -5.04 4.53
N ARG A 48 -1.32 -6.19 4.50
CA ARG A 48 -2.52 -6.36 3.68
C ARG A 48 -3.63 -5.40 4.09
N ALA A 49 -3.70 -5.05 5.37
CA ALA A 49 -4.68 -4.09 5.87
C ALA A 49 -4.51 -2.70 5.23
N GLN A 50 -3.34 -2.41 4.68
CA GLN A 50 -3.07 -1.13 4.02
C GLN A 50 -3.35 -1.16 2.52
N TYR A 51 -3.64 -2.33 1.94
CA TYR A 51 -3.90 -2.46 0.50
C TYR A 51 -5.05 -1.58 0.00
N PRO A 52 -6.17 -1.44 0.72
CA PRO A 52 -7.24 -0.56 0.25
C PRO A 52 -6.78 0.88 0.02
N MET A 53 -5.89 1.39 0.87
CA MET A 53 -5.34 2.73 0.74
C MET A 53 -4.50 2.86 -0.54
N LEU A 54 -3.66 1.87 -0.80
CA LEU A 54 -2.85 1.85 -2.02
C LEU A 54 -3.71 1.67 -3.27
N GLY A 55 -4.71 0.80 -3.20
CA GLY A 55 -5.65 0.60 -4.31
C GLY A 55 -6.36 1.89 -4.68
N ASN A 56 -6.79 2.64 -3.67
CA ASN A 56 -7.43 3.94 -3.88
C ASN A 56 -6.48 4.91 -4.57
N LEU A 57 -5.22 4.93 -4.14
CA LEU A 57 -4.21 5.80 -4.78
C LEU A 57 -4.03 5.43 -6.25
N ILE A 58 -3.88 4.14 -6.56
CA ILE A 58 -3.64 3.68 -7.92
C ILE A 58 -4.81 4.05 -8.84
N GLN A 59 -6.05 3.93 -8.34
CA GLN A 59 -7.24 4.30 -9.11
C GLN A 59 -7.27 5.78 -9.46
N HIS A 60 -6.61 6.63 -8.68
CA HIS A 60 -6.58 8.07 -8.91
C HIS A 60 -5.35 8.53 -9.70
N LEU A 61 -4.43 7.62 -10.02
CA LEU A 61 -3.29 7.96 -10.86
C LEU A 61 -3.73 8.14 -12.32
N PRO A 62 -3.01 8.96 -13.11
CA PRO A 62 -3.25 9.02 -14.55
C PRO A 62 -3.17 7.63 -15.17
N ARG A 63 -3.95 7.40 -16.23
CA ARG A 63 -4.08 6.09 -16.84
C ARG A 63 -2.73 5.47 -17.21
N ASP A 64 -1.86 6.24 -17.84
CA ASP A 64 -0.55 5.76 -18.29
C ASP A 64 0.43 5.51 -17.14
N PHE A 65 0.06 5.87 -15.91
CA PHE A 65 0.83 5.57 -14.71
C PHE A 65 0.41 4.25 -14.07
N ARG A 66 -0.74 3.69 -14.48
CA ARG A 66 -1.26 2.44 -13.89
C ARG A 66 -0.61 1.23 -14.53
N THR A 67 0.70 1.11 -14.33
CA THR A 67 1.52 0.06 -14.90
C THR A 67 1.91 -0.97 -13.84
N PRO A 68 2.20 -2.22 -14.24
CA PRO A 68 2.70 -3.22 -13.30
C PRO A 68 3.99 -2.78 -12.61
N GLU A 69 4.87 -2.09 -13.32
CA GLU A 69 6.15 -1.63 -12.78
C GLU A 69 5.96 -0.63 -11.65
N LEU A 70 5.12 0.38 -11.84
CA LEU A 70 4.87 1.35 -10.79
C LEU A 70 4.11 0.72 -9.63
N THR A 71 3.13 -0.12 -9.91
CA THR A 71 2.37 -0.83 -8.88
C THR A 71 3.30 -1.66 -8.00
N ALA A 72 4.24 -2.39 -8.61
CA ALA A 72 5.20 -3.20 -7.85
C ALA A 72 6.11 -2.31 -7.00
N ARG A 73 6.53 -1.16 -7.52
CA ARG A 73 7.36 -0.22 -6.78
C ARG A 73 6.61 0.34 -5.57
N LEU A 74 5.34 0.69 -5.76
CA LEU A 74 4.50 1.22 -4.67
C LEU A 74 4.26 0.15 -3.60
N LEU A 75 4.04 -1.09 -4.00
CA LEU A 75 3.88 -2.20 -3.07
C LEU A 75 5.14 -2.44 -2.25
N ALA A 76 6.31 -2.41 -2.90
CA ALA A 76 7.58 -2.58 -2.21
C ALA A 76 7.80 -1.46 -1.18
N ARG A 77 7.51 -0.21 -1.56
CA ARG A 77 7.64 0.91 -0.64
C ARG A 77 6.65 0.78 0.51
N LEU A 78 5.42 0.35 0.21
CA LEU A 78 4.41 0.14 1.24
C LEU A 78 4.87 -0.92 2.25
N ARG A 79 5.45 -2.01 1.77
CA ARG A 79 6.00 -3.05 2.65
C ARG A 79 7.08 -2.47 3.57
N GLU A 80 8.01 -1.70 3.02
CA GLU A 80 9.09 -1.10 3.80
C GLU A 80 8.57 -0.21 4.92
N ILE A 81 7.65 0.69 4.62
CA ILE A 81 7.14 1.62 5.63
C ILE A 81 6.25 0.92 6.65
N THR A 82 5.49 -0.11 6.22
CA THR A 82 4.63 -0.86 7.14
C THR A 82 5.47 -1.67 8.12
N GLU A 83 6.58 -2.26 7.67
CA GLU A 83 7.44 -3.07 8.51
C GLU A 83 8.07 -2.29 9.66
N THR A 84 8.30 -0.99 9.47
CA THR A 84 9.01 -0.17 10.46
C THR A 84 8.11 0.79 11.23
N PHE A 85 6.89 1.02 10.76
CA PHE A 85 6.00 1.97 11.42
C PHE A 85 5.46 1.40 12.74
N ASP A 86 5.43 2.23 13.77
CA ASP A 86 4.90 1.84 15.08
C ASP A 86 3.42 2.22 15.18
N PHE A 87 2.56 1.27 14.83
CA PHE A 87 1.11 1.47 14.87
C PHE A 87 0.56 1.55 16.31
N CYS A 88 1.38 1.18 17.31
CA CYS A 88 0.97 1.29 18.71
C CYS A 88 1.14 2.71 19.23
N ALA A 89 2.20 3.37 18.80
CA ALA A 89 2.56 4.69 19.32
C ALA A 89 1.93 5.84 18.53
N ASP A 90 1.61 5.62 17.26
CA ASP A 90 1.22 6.70 16.36
C ASP A 90 0.11 6.23 15.42
N ALA A 91 -0.92 7.07 15.27
CA ALA A 91 -2.01 6.85 14.32
C ALA A 91 -1.74 7.55 12.98
N GLY A 92 -0.56 8.12 12.79
CA GLY A 92 -0.23 8.95 11.63
C GLY A 92 0.26 8.20 10.41
N PHE A 93 -0.03 6.91 10.26
CA PHE A 93 0.45 6.13 9.11
C PHE A 93 0.02 6.74 7.78
N GLY A 94 -1.18 7.30 7.69
CA GLY A 94 -1.67 7.93 6.46
C GLY A 94 -0.77 9.04 5.95
N ARG A 95 -0.17 9.83 6.85
CA ARG A 95 0.77 10.88 6.47
C ARG A 95 2.06 10.32 5.92
N VAL A 96 2.59 9.29 6.56
CA VAL A 96 3.80 8.59 6.10
C VAL A 96 3.51 7.96 4.74
N PHE A 97 2.39 7.29 4.61
CA PHE A 97 1.94 6.66 3.36
C PHE A 97 1.92 7.70 2.23
N SER A 98 1.22 8.81 2.43
CA SER A 98 1.08 9.84 1.39
C SER A 98 2.43 10.40 0.96
N ARG A 99 3.30 10.69 1.91
CA ARG A 99 4.63 11.23 1.63
C ARG A 99 5.48 10.23 0.85
N GLU A 100 5.50 8.98 1.29
CA GLU A 100 6.35 7.96 0.68
C GLU A 100 5.84 7.54 -0.70
N MET A 101 4.53 7.45 -0.86
CA MET A 101 3.96 7.11 -2.18
C MET A 101 4.22 8.21 -3.18
N ARG A 102 4.10 9.47 -2.76
CA ARG A 102 4.38 10.61 -3.64
C ARG A 102 5.84 10.62 -4.07
N ALA A 103 6.74 10.32 -3.15
CA ALA A 103 8.17 10.23 -3.46
C ALA A 103 8.44 9.10 -4.46
N ALA A 104 7.82 7.94 -4.25
CA ALA A 104 8.00 6.79 -5.15
C ALA A 104 7.49 7.08 -6.56
N VAL A 105 6.36 7.76 -6.68
CA VAL A 105 5.83 8.16 -7.99
C VAL A 105 6.77 9.13 -8.68
N ARG A 106 7.31 10.12 -7.96
CA ARG A 106 8.26 11.08 -8.53
C ARG A 106 9.52 10.38 -9.03
N GLU A 107 10.05 9.44 -8.26
CA GLU A 107 11.22 8.66 -8.67
C GLU A 107 10.96 7.91 -9.97
N TRP A 108 9.80 7.26 -10.04
CA TRP A 108 9.40 6.53 -11.23
C TRP A 108 9.24 7.45 -12.43
N MET A 109 8.66 8.62 -12.24
CA MET A 109 8.51 9.61 -13.31
C MET A 109 9.86 10.05 -13.85
N GLN A 110 10.83 10.31 -12.99
CA GLN A 110 12.16 10.71 -13.41
C GLN A 110 12.84 9.60 -14.22
N GLU A 111 12.71 8.35 -13.78
CA GLU A 111 13.31 7.21 -14.46
C GLU A 111 12.68 6.94 -15.84
N ASN A 112 11.41 7.30 -15.99
CA ASN A 112 10.66 7.03 -17.22
C ASN A 112 10.44 8.26 -18.09
N GLY A 113 11.08 9.38 -17.79
CA GLY A 113 11.00 10.60 -18.58
C GLY A 113 9.63 11.26 -18.58
N LYS A 114 8.91 11.14 -17.49
CA LYS A 114 7.55 11.67 -17.42
C LYS A 114 7.43 12.95 -16.60
#